data_1d7e02e5cbb16cfab729636df80f152c
#
_entry.id   1d7e02e5cbb16cfab729636df80f152c
#
_cell.length_a   1.000
_cell.length_b   1.000
_cell.length_c   1.000
_cell.angle_alpha   90.00
_cell.angle_beta   90.00
_cell.angle_gamma   90.00
#
_symmetry.space_group_name_H-M   'P 1'
#
loop_
_entity.id
_entity.type
_entity.pdbx_description
1 polymer ?
#
loop_
_entity_poly.entity_id
_entity_poly.type
_entity_poly.pdbx_seq_one_letter_code
_entity_poly.pdbx_strand_id
1 'polypeptide(L)'
;MAIYHLEAKVVSRGAGRSAVAASAYLSCSRLYNDYDGIQHDYTKKQGLVWQEVFLPEYAPQEWKDREQLWNAVEEVETAKDSRLAREFVVALPIELSREEQIELLQEFIQEQFLSDGMCADAAIHDTDGHNPHAHILLTVRPLDKQGKWQYKTEKEYLCMKNGEERGFTAAEFRAAQNEGWEKQYPYKVGKKKVYMTLSAAEAQGLVRADKHPKSTRYGRQNPISERWNSEEQLVEWRKAWADVTNLYLERAGRAERIDHRSNAARGLDEIPTIHEGVTAQALERKGVISDRCEINRQIKVDNALLRELKAEIKKLTALVARTVPAIAEGLEKLRSRVLIFCYRLSHIRSGKSHIQKSLAVWKPELEHYTGLVQQIKADNALLRELKAEIKKLATLDRKSVV
;
A
#
# COMPACT_ATOMS: atom_id res chain seq x y z
N MET A 1 -18.13 0.71 -7.50
CA MET A 1 -16.86 0.13 -7.99
C MET A 1 -15.89 0.08 -6.81
N ALA A 2 -15.44 -1.11 -6.44
CA ALA A 2 -14.53 -1.32 -5.32
C ALA A 2 -13.26 -0.49 -5.48
N ILE A 3 -12.85 0.21 -4.42
CA ILE A 3 -11.69 1.11 -4.40
C ILE A 3 -10.70 0.57 -3.38
N TYR A 4 -9.42 0.47 -3.77
CA TYR A 4 -8.37 0.18 -2.82
C TYR A 4 -8.03 1.43 -2.01
N HIS A 5 -8.09 1.31 -0.70
CA HIS A 5 -7.53 2.29 0.23
C HIS A 5 -7.07 1.58 1.51
N LEU A 6 -5.82 1.80 1.89
CA LEU A 6 -5.28 1.47 3.21
C LEU A 6 -4.30 2.56 3.61
N GLU A 7 -4.67 3.33 4.60
CA GLU A 7 -3.83 4.34 5.25
C GLU A 7 -3.39 3.86 6.62
N ALA A 8 -2.11 4.02 6.95
CA ALA A 8 -1.56 3.69 8.26
C ALA A 8 -1.07 4.98 8.93
N LYS A 9 -1.53 5.24 10.16
CA LYS A 9 -1.19 6.41 10.98
C LYS A 9 -0.64 5.98 12.32
N VAL A 10 0.13 6.85 12.95
CA VAL A 10 0.59 6.66 14.31
C VAL A 10 -0.14 7.63 15.24
N VAL A 11 -0.70 7.10 16.33
CA VAL A 11 -1.19 7.88 17.46
C VAL A 11 -0.02 8.03 18.43
N SER A 12 0.44 9.26 18.65
CA SER A 12 1.61 9.56 19.48
C SER A 12 1.30 10.66 20.48
N ARG A 13 1.71 10.45 21.71
CA ARG A 13 1.60 11.45 22.78
C ARG A 13 2.40 12.71 22.47
N GLY A 14 3.59 12.57 21.87
CA GLY A 14 4.42 13.70 21.45
C GLY A 14 3.77 14.60 20.40
N ALA A 15 2.79 14.09 19.65
CA ALA A 15 1.96 14.85 18.71
C ALA A 15 0.66 15.40 19.36
N GLY A 16 0.54 15.35 20.69
CA GLY A 16 -0.66 15.77 21.43
C GLY A 16 -1.88 14.87 21.22
N ARG A 17 -1.68 13.60 20.82
CA ARG A 17 -2.77 12.63 20.60
C ARG A 17 -2.82 11.63 21.76
N SER A 18 -4.03 11.13 22.04
CA SER A 18 -4.30 10.09 23.03
C SER A 18 -4.88 8.85 22.36
N ALA A 19 -4.54 7.66 22.86
CA ALA A 19 -5.12 6.42 22.41
C ALA A 19 -6.60 6.30 22.84
N VAL A 20 -6.93 6.74 24.06
CA VAL A 20 -8.30 6.80 24.57
C VAL A 20 -9.16 7.74 23.71
N ALA A 21 -8.64 8.93 23.36
CA ALA A 21 -9.34 9.85 22.47
C ALA A 21 -9.57 9.27 21.06
N ALA A 22 -8.58 8.54 20.53
CA ALA A 22 -8.71 7.90 19.22
C ALA A 22 -9.78 6.80 19.26
N SER A 23 -9.82 5.98 20.31
CA SER A 23 -10.85 4.96 20.52
C SER A 23 -12.23 5.57 20.71
N ALA A 24 -12.37 6.62 21.53
CA ALA A 24 -13.63 7.34 21.69
C ALA A 24 -14.15 7.90 20.35
N TYR A 25 -13.24 8.44 19.52
CA TYR A 25 -13.60 8.99 18.21
C TYR A 25 -14.08 7.92 17.24
N LEU A 26 -13.37 6.78 17.12
CA LEU A 26 -13.76 5.71 16.20
C LEU A 26 -15.06 5.03 16.63
N SER A 27 -15.28 4.87 17.93
CA SER A 27 -16.44 4.19 18.50
C SER A 27 -17.64 5.13 18.75
N CYS A 28 -17.52 6.42 18.42
CA CYS A 28 -18.57 7.43 18.69
C CYS A 28 -19.03 7.41 20.16
N SER A 29 -18.10 7.18 21.07
CA SER A 29 -18.41 6.98 22.50
C SER A 29 -17.83 8.08 23.39
N ARG A 30 -18.11 7.98 24.69
CA ARG A 30 -17.52 8.83 25.73
C ARG A 30 -16.59 7.96 26.54
N LEU A 31 -15.28 8.30 26.55
CA LEU A 31 -14.27 7.59 27.33
C LEU A 31 -13.44 8.57 28.17
N TYR A 32 -13.07 8.14 29.36
CA TYR A 32 -12.22 8.91 30.27
C TYR A 32 -10.76 8.46 30.16
N ASN A 33 -9.85 9.40 30.04
CA ASN A 33 -8.42 9.14 29.99
C ASN A 33 -7.79 9.40 31.37
N ASP A 34 -7.35 8.33 32.01
CA ASP A 34 -6.73 8.38 33.36
C ASP A 34 -5.37 9.12 33.34
N TYR A 35 -4.66 9.12 32.22
CA TYR A 35 -3.34 9.74 32.09
C TYR A 35 -3.37 11.27 32.23
N ASP A 36 -4.34 11.94 31.61
CA ASP A 36 -4.46 13.40 31.60
C ASP A 36 -5.72 13.91 32.30
N GLY A 37 -6.60 13.04 32.77
CA GLY A 37 -7.84 13.39 33.45
C GLY A 37 -8.91 13.97 32.53
N ILE A 38 -8.83 13.75 31.21
CA ILE A 38 -9.73 14.32 30.21
C ILE A 38 -10.82 13.32 29.82
N GLN A 39 -12.06 13.79 29.85
CA GLN A 39 -13.19 13.08 29.28
C GLN A 39 -13.31 13.38 27.78
N HIS A 40 -13.12 12.39 26.93
CA HIS A 40 -13.34 12.49 25.48
C HIS A 40 -14.76 12.07 25.12
N ASP A 41 -15.56 12.96 24.56
CA ASP A 41 -16.98 12.72 24.24
C ASP A 41 -17.22 12.95 22.73
N TYR A 42 -17.44 11.87 22.03
CA TYR A 42 -17.79 11.83 20.59
C TYR A 42 -19.18 11.27 20.33
N THR A 43 -20.06 11.19 21.32
CA THR A 43 -21.42 10.64 21.22
C THR A 43 -22.31 11.37 20.21
N LYS A 44 -21.96 12.61 19.85
CA LYS A 44 -22.68 13.38 18.81
C LYS A 44 -22.24 13.03 17.39
N LYS A 45 -21.14 12.30 17.21
CA LYS A 45 -20.65 11.87 15.90
C LYS A 45 -21.59 10.79 15.35
N GLN A 46 -21.94 10.93 14.08
CA GLN A 46 -22.82 10.00 13.36
C GLN A 46 -22.05 9.11 12.39
N GLY A 47 -22.73 8.09 11.86
CA GLY A 47 -22.19 7.21 10.82
C GLY A 47 -21.54 5.95 11.36
N LEU A 48 -21.55 5.70 12.66
CA LEU A 48 -21.12 4.42 13.22
C LEU A 48 -22.13 3.34 12.87
N VAL A 49 -21.68 2.28 12.24
CA VAL A 49 -22.51 1.15 11.80
C VAL A 49 -22.21 -0.11 12.60
N TRP A 50 -20.95 -0.32 12.94
CA TRP A 50 -20.52 -1.49 13.70
C TRP A 50 -19.21 -1.18 14.42
N GLN A 51 -18.97 -1.88 15.56
CA GLN A 51 -17.74 -1.76 16.32
C GLN A 51 -17.49 -3.02 17.17
N GLU A 52 -16.21 -3.35 17.35
CA GLU A 52 -15.80 -4.48 18.20
C GLU A 52 -14.36 -4.31 18.69
N VAL A 53 -14.08 -4.84 19.90
CA VAL A 53 -12.72 -4.97 20.44
C VAL A 53 -12.26 -6.40 20.32
N PHE A 54 -11.11 -6.60 19.69
CA PHE A 54 -10.49 -7.90 19.44
C PHE A 54 -9.29 -8.08 20.36
N LEU A 55 -9.27 -9.21 21.02
CA LEU A 55 -8.23 -9.58 21.96
C LEU A 55 -7.67 -10.95 21.61
N PRO A 56 -6.33 -11.15 21.72
CA PRO A 56 -5.78 -12.51 21.83
C PRO A 56 -6.43 -13.31 22.95
N GLU A 57 -6.53 -14.62 22.80
CA GLU A 57 -7.20 -15.51 23.78
C GLU A 57 -6.67 -15.39 25.21
N TYR A 58 -5.39 -15.08 25.32
CA TYR A 58 -4.67 -14.93 26.60
C TYR A 58 -4.68 -13.51 27.16
N ALA A 59 -5.34 -12.57 26.50
CA ALA A 59 -5.43 -11.19 26.98
C ALA A 59 -6.40 -11.09 28.18
N PRO A 60 -6.20 -10.09 29.06
CA PRO A 60 -7.16 -9.79 30.13
C PRO A 60 -8.55 -9.54 29.57
N GLN A 61 -9.56 -10.24 30.07
CA GLN A 61 -10.92 -10.17 29.53
C GLN A 61 -11.60 -8.81 29.78
N GLU A 62 -11.20 -8.10 30.83
CA GLU A 62 -11.63 -6.73 31.12
C GLU A 62 -11.29 -5.75 29.98
N TRP A 63 -10.31 -6.05 29.15
CA TRP A 63 -9.94 -5.22 27.98
C TRP A 63 -10.91 -5.34 26.81
N LYS A 64 -11.94 -6.18 26.91
CA LYS A 64 -13.10 -6.07 26.01
C LYS A 64 -13.81 -4.72 26.17
N ASP A 65 -13.69 -4.10 27.34
CA ASP A 65 -14.00 -2.70 27.55
C ASP A 65 -12.85 -1.83 26.97
N ARG A 66 -13.17 -1.01 25.97
CA ARG A 66 -12.18 -0.17 25.28
C ARG A 66 -11.57 0.90 26.17
N GLU A 67 -12.29 1.40 27.16
CA GLU A 67 -11.76 2.36 28.12
C GLU A 67 -10.65 1.72 28.95
N GLN A 68 -10.87 0.49 29.43
CA GLN A 68 -9.86 -0.24 30.18
C GLN A 68 -8.66 -0.61 29.32
N LEU A 69 -8.87 -1.09 28.08
CA LEU A 69 -7.79 -1.43 27.15
C LEU A 69 -6.88 -0.22 26.88
N TRP A 70 -7.49 0.92 26.50
CA TRP A 70 -6.69 2.06 26.06
C TRP A 70 -6.07 2.83 27.21
N ASN A 71 -6.66 2.82 28.42
CA ASN A 71 -6.00 3.31 29.62
C ASN A 71 -4.82 2.43 30.03
N ALA A 72 -4.91 1.09 29.91
CA ALA A 72 -3.78 0.19 30.12
C ALA A 72 -2.63 0.43 29.13
N VAL A 73 -2.93 0.82 27.89
CA VAL A 73 -1.92 1.25 26.90
C VAL A 73 -1.27 2.57 27.29
N GLU A 74 -2.06 3.57 27.70
CA GLU A 74 -1.53 4.87 28.15
C GLU A 74 -0.63 4.72 29.40
N GLU A 75 -0.97 3.82 30.31
CA GLU A 75 -0.21 3.54 31.53
C GLU A 75 1.16 2.91 31.24
N VAL A 76 1.21 1.90 30.36
CA VAL A 76 2.46 1.20 30.03
C VAL A 76 3.41 2.05 29.18
N GLU A 77 2.88 3.02 28.43
CA GLU A 77 3.65 3.91 27.57
C GLU A 77 4.06 5.18 28.29
N THR A 78 5.10 5.10 29.12
CA THR A 78 5.50 6.15 30.06
C THR A 78 6.24 7.35 29.45
N ALA A 79 6.84 7.22 28.25
CA ALA A 79 7.62 8.31 27.65
C ALA A 79 6.72 9.44 27.11
N LYS A 80 7.23 10.68 27.16
CA LYS A 80 6.50 11.88 26.72
C LYS A 80 6.17 11.88 25.23
N ASP A 81 6.95 11.17 24.43
CA ASP A 81 6.82 11.04 22.97
C ASP A 81 6.38 9.63 22.53
N SER A 82 5.86 8.83 23.47
CA SER A 82 5.45 7.46 23.18
C SER A 82 4.49 7.38 22.00
N ARG A 83 4.75 6.40 21.13
CA ARG A 83 3.74 5.88 20.21
C ARG A 83 2.77 5.05 21.02
N LEU A 84 1.50 5.44 21.03
CA LEU A 84 0.44 4.83 21.83
C LEU A 84 -0.33 3.78 21.05
N ALA A 85 -0.65 4.09 19.80
CA ALA A 85 -1.39 3.19 18.92
C ALA A 85 -0.98 3.37 17.46
N ARG A 86 -1.36 2.39 16.64
CA ARG A 86 -1.34 2.48 15.19
C ARG A 86 -2.78 2.40 14.69
N GLU A 87 -3.18 3.35 13.87
CA GLU A 87 -4.49 3.39 13.26
C GLU A 87 -4.39 3.01 11.79
N PHE A 88 -5.19 2.06 11.35
CA PHE A 88 -5.45 1.82 9.93
C PHE A 88 -6.82 2.36 9.57
N VAL A 89 -6.91 2.96 8.38
CA VAL A 89 -8.18 3.31 7.75
C VAL A 89 -8.25 2.57 6.43
N VAL A 90 -9.27 1.74 6.27
CA VAL A 90 -9.45 0.92 5.07
C VAL A 90 -10.83 1.17 4.44
N ALA A 91 -10.89 1.24 3.10
CA ALA A 91 -12.16 1.31 2.39
C ALA A 91 -12.77 -0.10 2.29
N LEU A 92 -14.06 -0.20 2.53
CA LEU A 92 -14.84 -1.43 2.35
C LEU A 92 -15.56 -1.39 1.01
N PRO A 93 -15.64 -2.52 0.27
CA PRO A 93 -16.40 -2.57 -0.98
C PRO A 93 -17.90 -2.36 -0.74
N ILE A 94 -18.49 -1.46 -1.50
CA ILE A 94 -19.95 -1.23 -1.48
C ILE A 94 -20.71 -2.38 -2.15
N GLU A 95 -20.00 -3.22 -2.89
CA GLU A 95 -20.51 -4.40 -3.57
C GLU A 95 -20.79 -5.58 -2.63
N LEU A 96 -20.24 -5.53 -1.40
CA LEU A 96 -20.48 -6.51 -0.33
C LEU A 96 -21.63 -6.06 0.57
N SER A 97 -22.37 -7.01 1.12
CA SER A 97 -23.33 -6.74 2.17
C SER A 97 -22.63 -6.27 3.45
N ARG A 98 -23.39 -5.74 4.41
CA ARG A 98 -22.82 -5.29 5.67
C ARG A 98 -22.20 -6.44 6.47
N GLU A 99 -22.85 -7.59 6.45
CA GLU A 99 -22.39 -8.82 7.09
C GLU A 99 -21.07 -9.29 6.49
N GLU A 100 -20.97 -9.33 5.17
CA GLU A 100 -19.73 -9.68 4.46
C GLU A 100 -18.60 -8.66 4.71
N GLN A 101 -18.92 -7.37 4.83
CA GLN A 101 -17.93 -6.34 5.20
C GLN A 101 -17.40 -6.55 6.63
N ILE A 102 -18.25 -6.95 7.57
CA ILE A 102 -17.86 -7.25 8.96
C ILE A 102 -16.97 -8.49 8.99
N GLU A 103 -17.39 -9.59 8.35
CA GLU A 103 -16.62 -10.83 8.27
C GLU A 103 -15.24 -10.62 7.64
N LEU A 104 -15.18 -9.88 6.53
CA LEU A 104 -13.93 -9.48 5.86
C LEU A 104 -12.99 -8.76 6.84
N LEU A 105 -13.53 -7.79 7.60
CA LEU A 105 -12.73 -7.01 8.55
C LEU A 105 -12.24 -7.87 9.71
N GLN A 106 -13.10 -8.75 10.24
CA GLN A 106 -12.76 -9.68 11.32
C GLN A 106 -11.67 -10.67 10.90
N GLU A 107 -11.76 -11.27 9.71
CA GLU A 107 -10.74 -12.17 9.16
C GLU A 107 -9.40 -11.44 9.01
N PHE A 108 -9.39 -10.25 8.45
CA PHE A 108 -8.18 -9.45 8.29
C PHE A 108 -7.52 -9.11 9.64
N ILE A 109 -8.31 -8.69 10.65
CA ILE A 109 -7.79 -8.36 11.98
C ILE A 109 -7.23 -9.59 12.67
N GLN A 110 -7.94 -10.71 12.61
CA GLN A 110 -7.54 -11.96 13.24
C GLN A 110 -6.21 -12.46 12.69
N GLU A 111 -6.08 -12.51 11.37
CA GLU A 111 -4.90 -13.06 10.71
C GLU A 111 -3.68 -12.14 10.81
N GLN A 112 -3.87 -10.83 10.63
CA GLN A 112 -2.75 -9.92 10.48
C GLN A 112 -2.27 -9.31 11.79
N PHE A 113 -3.11 -9.25 12.83
CA PHE A 113 -2.78 -8.50 14.03
C PHE A 113 -2.85 -9.31 15.32
N LEU A 114 -3.93 -10.07 15.53
CA LEU A 114 -4.08 -10.85 16.76
C LEU A 114 -3.08 -12.01 16.83
N SER A 115 -2.74 -12.59 15.69
CA SER A 115 -1.72 -13.65 15.60
C SER A 115 -0.34 -13.22 16.14
N ASP A 116 -0.04 -11.93 16.08
CA ASP A 116 1.17 -11.32 16.63
C ASP A 116 1.04 -10.88 18.11
N GLY A 117 -0.12 -11.13 18.70
CA GLY A 117 -0.39 -10.75 20.10
C GLY A 117 -0.80 -9.30 20.29
N MET A 118 -1.20 -8.60 19.21
CA MET A 118 -1.72 -7.24 19.32
C MET A 118 -3.20 -7.26 19.64
N CYS A 119 -3.68 -6.25 20.40
CA CYS A 119 -5.11 -6.00 20.56
C CYS A 119 -5.56 -5.00 19.49
N ALA A 120 -6.82 -5.12 19.05
CA ALA A 120 -7.42 -4.22 18.08
C ALA A 120 -8.77 -3.70 18.57
N ASP A 121 -9.07 -2.45 18.24
CA ASP A 121 -10.37 -1.83 18.42
C ASP A 121 -10.81 -1.30 17.05
N ALA A 122 -11.90 -1.85 16.52
CA ALA A 122 -12.33 -1.57 15.16
C ALA A 122 -13.76 -1.02 15.12
N ALA A 123 -14.00 -0.14 14.14
CA ALA A 123 -15.33 0.39 13.88
C ALA A 123 -15.52 0.63 12.38
N ILE A 124 -16.72 0.32 11.88
CA ILE A 124 -17.16 0.64 10.53
C ILE A 124 -17.99 1.91 10.57
N HIS A 125 -17.63 2.85 9.72
CA HIS A 125 -18.36 4.10 9.51
C HIS A 125 -18.93 4.15 8.11
N ASP A 126 -20.19 4.57 8.02
CA ASP A 126 -20.89 4.79 6.76
C ASP A 126 -22.08 5.72 6.99
N THR A 127 -22.00 6.95 6.51
CA THR A 127 -23.03 7.96 6.78
C THR A 127 -24.18 7.90 5.79
N ASP A 128 -23.91 7.54 4.53
CA ASP A 128 -24.84 7.67 3.42
C ASP A 128 -24.84 6.48 2.44
N GLY A 129 -24.18 5.37 2.80
CA GLY A 129 -24.08 4.17 1.98
C GLY A 129 -23.12 4.28 0.80
N HIS A 130 -22.37 5.36 0.67
CA HIS A 130 -21.49 5.59 -0.47
C HIS A 130 -20.01 5.46 -0.17
N ASN A 131 -19.62 5.47 1.11
CA ASN A 131 -18.23 5.42 1.52
C ASN A 131 -18.04 4.60 2.80
N PRO A 132 -18.40 3.30 2.79
CA PRO A 132 -18.14 2.45 3.94
C PRO A 132 -16.62 2.30 4.13
N HIS A 133 -16.16 2.62 5.33
CA HIS A 133 -14.75 2.49 5.71
C HIS A 133 -14.60 2.05 7.15
N ALA A 134 -13.53 1.33 7.42
CA ALA A 134 -13.22 0.88 8.76
C ALA A 134 -12.01 1.60 9.32
N HIS A 135 -12.10 1.98 10.60
CA HIS A 135 -10.98 2.35 11.44
C HIS A 135 -10.57 1.15 12.28
N ILE A 136 -9.29 0.83 12.32
CA ILE A 136 -8.72 -0.23 13.14
C ILE A 136 -7.61 0.40 13.98
N LEU A 137 -7.83 0.50 15.27
CA LEU A 137 -6.84 1.01 16.22
C LEU A 137 -6.13 -0.18 16.86
N LEU A 138 -4.81 -0.24 16.78
CA LEU A 138 -3.98 -1.37 17.19
C LEU A 138 -3.01 -0.96 18.28
N THR A 139 -2.78 -1.83 19.24
CA THR A 139 -1.71 -1.65 20.22
C THR A 139 -0.34 -1.70 19.53
N VAL A 140 0.67 -1.12 20.17
CA VAL A 140 2.05 -1.08 19.64
C VAL A 140 3.01 -2.00 20.40
N ARG A 141 2.48 -2.67 21.42
CA ARG A 141 3.13 -3.75 22.17
C ARG A 141 2.36 -5.03 21.99
N PRO A 142 3.00 -6.12 21.62
CA PRO A 142 2.35 -7.42 21.67
C PRO A 142 2.21 -7.88 23.11
N LEU A 143 1.25 -8.75 23.37
CA LEU A 143 1.12 -9.49 24.59
C LEU A 143 1.95 -10.78 24.54
N ASP A 144 2.46 -11.21 25.68
CA ASP A 144 2.97 -12.55 25.83
C ASP A 144 1.81 -13.55 26.08
N LYS A 145 2.10 -14.86 26.09
CA LYS A 145 1.08 -15.90 26.32
C LYS A 145 0.45 -15.90 27.74
N GLN A 146 0.96 -15.06 28.63
CA GLN A 146 0.44 -14.82 29.97
C GLN A 146 -0.41 -13.54 30.05
N GLY A 147 -0.69 -12.89 28.90
CA GLY A 147 -1.48 -11.66 28.82
C GLY A 147 -0.75 -10.40 29.31
N LYS A 148 0.58 -10.42 29.38
CA LYS A 148 1.39 -9.26 29.80
C LYS A 148 1.99 -8.55 28.63
N TRP A 149 2.11 -7.23 28.72
CA TRP A 149 2.78 -6.42 27.71
C TRP A 149 4.27 -6.80 27.58
N GLN A 150 4.69 -7.13 26.38
CA GLN A 150 6.09 -7.30 26.05
C GLN A 150 6.79 -5.95 25.92
N TYR A 151 8.11 -5.92 26.14
CA TYR A 151 8.91 -4.72 25.91
C TYR A 151 9.05 -4.47 24.40
N LYS A 152 8.93 -3.22 23.96
CA LYS A 152 9.30 -2.80 22.59
C LYS A 152 10.80 -2.96 22.36
N THR A 153 11.59 -2.67 23.40
CA THR A 153 13.03 -2.74 23.39
C THR A 153 13.48 -3.38 24.70
N GLU A 154 14.15 -4.51 24.61
CA GLU A 154 14.71 -5.18 25.77
C GLU A 154 16.07 -4.57 26.11
N LYS A 155 16.27 -4.23 27.38
CA LYS A 155 17.49 -3.60 27.85
C LYS A 155 18.64 -4.62 27.84
N GLU A 156 19.75 -4.29 27.19
CA GLU A 156 20.96 -5.07 27.21
C GLU A 156 22.00 -4.47 28.17
N TYR A 157 22.72 -5.34 28.87
CA TYR A 157 23.92 -4.98 29.61
C TYR A 157 25.13 -5.13 28.72
N LEU A 158 26.00 -4.12 28.68
CA LEU A 158 27.29 -4.24 28.03
C LEU A 158 28.25 -4.99 28.97
N CYS A 159 28.65 -6.18 28.52
CA CYS A 159 29.56 -7.06 29.25
C CYS A 159 30.90 -7.14 28.55
N MET A 160 31.93 -7.51 29.27
CA MET A 160 33.30 -7.64 28.79
C MET A 160 33.83 -9.03 29.11
N LYS A 161 34.56 -9.61 28.14
CA LYS A 161 35.33 -10.86 28.31
C LYS A 161 36.55 -10.78 27.42
N ASN A 162 37.76 -10.96 27.98
CA ASN A 162 39.02 -10.99 27.22
C ASN A 162 39.23 -9.79 26.27
N GLY A 163 38.74 -8.61 26.65
CA GLY A 163 38.83 -7.38 25.82
C GLY A 163 37.69 -7.21 24.78
N GLU A 164 36.82 -8.21 24.62
CA GLU A 164 35.65 -8.14 23.76
C GLU A 164 34.45 -7.58 24.56
N GLU A 165 33.76 -6.55 24.00
CA GLU A 165 32.51 -6.00 24.55
C GLU A 165 31.31 -6.54 23.78
N ARG A 166 30.30 -7.07 24.50
CA ARG A 166 29.07 -7.60 23.92
C ARG A 166 27.85 -7.26 24.78
N GLY A 167 26.71 -7.01 24.11
CA GLY A 167 25.42 -6.81 24.76
C GLY A 167 24.71 -8.14 25.05
N PHE A 168 24.14 -8.25 26.25
CA PHE A 168 23.30 -9.38 26.67
C PHE A 168 22.04 -8.87 27.37
N THR A 169 20.90 -9.48 27.05
CA THR A 169 19.68 -9.29 27.82
C THR A 169 19.84 -9.84 29.24
N ALA A 170 18.95 -9.51 30.15
CA ALA A 170 19.02 -10.03 31.52
C ALA A 170 18.89 -11.58 31.56
N ALA A 171 18.14 -12.18 30.65
CA ALA A 171 17.99 -13.61 30.54
C ALA A 171 19.27 -14.28 30.00
N GLU A 172 19.80 -13.77 28.90
CA GLU A 172 21.04 -14.27 28.26
C GLU A 172 22.27 -14.14 29.16
N PHE A 173 22.33 -13.07 29.97
CA PHE A 173 23.46 -12.83 30.87
C PHE A 173 23.64 -13.95 31.90
N ARG A 174 22.56 -14.63 32.30
CA ARG A 174 22.65 -15.75 33.26
C ARG A 174 23.51 -16.91 32.70
N ALA A 175 23.36 -17.19 31.40
CA ALA A 175 24.19 -18.19 30.73
C ALA A 175 25.62 -17.64 30.43
N ALA A 176 25.69 -16.44 29.89
CA ALA A 176 26.94 -15.76 29.56
C ALA A 176 27.88 -15.58 30.78
N GLN A 177 27.33 -15.36 31.98
CA GLN A 177 28.09 -15.28 33.21
C GLN A 177 28.87 -16.56 33.50
N ASN A 178 28.28 -17.72 33.24
CA ASN A 178 28.96 -19.03 33.40
C ASN A 178 30.11 -19.22 32.40
N GLU A 179 30.02 -18.49 31.27
CA GLU A 179 31.08 -18.48 30.23
C GLU A 179 32.17 -17.46 30.52
N GLY A 180 32.07 -16.70 31.62
CA GLY A 180 33.08 -15.72 32.03
C GLY A 180 32.84 -14.30 31.50
N TRP A 181 31.62 -13.97 31.03
CA TRP A 181 31.26 -12.60 30.71
C TRP A 181 30.92 -11.83 31.98
N GLU A 182 31.48 -10.62 32.15
CA GLU A 182 31.25 -9.77 33.29
C GLU A 182 30.56 -8.46 32.88
N LYS A 183 29.57 -8.01 33.67
CA LYS A 183 28.95 -6.68 33.48
C LYS A 183 29.95 -5.57 33.78
N GLN A 184 29.92 -4.54 32.96
CA GLN A 184 30.65 -3.31 33.21
C GLN A 184 29.85 -2.37 34.11
N TYR A 185 30.52 -1.74 35.07
CA TYR A 185 29.95 -0.72 35.95
C TYR A 185 30.79 0.54 35.88
N PRO A 186 30.22 1.73 36.21
CA PRO A 186 30.98 2.94 36.26
C PRO A 186 31.80 3.02 37.58
N TYR A 187 33.07 3.32 37.44
CA TYR A 187 34.02 3.57 38.56
C TYR A 187 34.62 4.94 38.45
N LYS A 188 35.01 5.53 39.60
CA LYS A 188 35.72 6.80 39.64
C LYS A 188 37.22 6.59 39.49
N VAL A 189 37.80 7.17 38.43
CA VAL A 189 39.27 7.21 38.22
C VAL A 189 39.66 8.68 38.15
N GLY A 190 40.15 9.18 39.27
CA GLY A 190 40.39 10.64 39.47
C GLY A 190 39.08 11.43 39.32
N LYS A 191 39.04 12.36 38.34
CA LYS A 191 37.83 13.19 38.08
C LYS A 191 36.91 12.55 36.99
N LYS A 192 37.30 11.42 36.39
CA LYS A 192 36.55 10.78 35.28
C LYS A 192 35.76 9.56 35.76
N LYS A 193 34.65 9.31 35.12
CA LYS A 193 33.87 8.07 35.19
C LYS A 193 34.35 7.12 34.07
N VAL A 194 34.83 5.93 34.45
CA VAL A 194 35.26 4.90 33.50
C VAL A 194 34.44 3.63 33.72
N TYR A 195 34.01 2.98 32.65
CA TYR A 195 33.30 1.72 32.73
C TYR A 195 34.29 0.55 32.62
N MET A 196 34.22 -0.36 33.59
CA MET A 196 35.02 -1.59 33.61
C MET A 196 34.30 -2.72 34.35
N THR A 197 34.80 -3.93 34.22
CA THR A 197 34.29 -5.11 34.95
C THR A 197 34.58 -5.00 36.46
N LEU A 198 33.87 -5.80 37.24
CA LEU A 198 34.12 -5.89 38.69
C LEU A 198 35.54 -6.36 38.98
N SER A 199 35.96 -7.43 38.29
CA SER A 199 37.31 -8.00 38.45
C SER A 199 38.42 -6.99 38.13
N ALA A 200 38.27 -6.24 37.03
CA ALA A 200 39.26 -5.20 36.66
C ALA A 200 39.28 -4.02 37.63
N ALA A 201 38.16 -3.66 38.26
CA ALA A 201 38.08 -2.59 39.22
C ALA A 201 38.64 -3.00 40.59
N GLU A 202 38.39 -4.22 41.03
CA GLU A 202 38.96 -4.79 42.27
C GLU A 202 40.50 -4.85 42.21
N ALA A 203 41.06 -5.27 41.07
CA ALA A 203 42.49 -5.28 40.82
C ALA A 203 43.13 -3.88 40.93
N GLN A 204 42.35 -2.80 40.74
CA GLN A 204 42.81 -1.41 40.84
C GLN A 204 42.35 -0.72 42.13
N GLY A 205 41.65 -1.40 43.03
CA GLY A 205 41.13 -0.82 44.29
C GLY A 205 40.14 0.29 44.09
N LEU A 206 39.34 0.30 43.01
CA LEU A 206 38.44 1.38 42.64
C LEU A 206 37.05 1.23 43.25
N VAL A 207 36.45 2.35 43.63
CA VAL A 207 35.11 2.41 44.23
C VAL A 207 34.07 2.63 43.10
N ARG A 208 32.99 1.84 43.12
CA ARG A 208 31.89 1.96 42.18
C ARG A 208 31.19 3.33 42.31
N ALA A 209 31.02 3.99 41.20
CA ALA A 209 30.36 5.30 41.14
C ALA A 209 28.83 5.23 41.01
N ASP A 210 28.27 4.10 40.52
CA ASP A 210 26.84 3.88 40.37
C ASP A 210 26.53 2.37 40.48
N LYS A 211 25.34 2.05 41.00
CA LYS A 211 24.84 0.67 41.10
C LYS A 211 24.40 0.08 39.79
N HIS A 212 24.11 0.91 38.80
CA HIS A 212 23.60 0.47 37.51
C HIS A 212 24.73 0.05 36.55
N PRO A 213 24.59 -1.09 35.89
CA PRO A 213 25.57 -1.54 34.88
C PRO A 213 25.51 -0.65 33.65
N LYS A 214 26.59 -0.67 32.85
CA LYS A 214 26.64 -0.09 31.53
C LYS A 214 25.60 -0.81 30.65
N SER A 215 24.81 -0.09 29.89
CA SER A 215 23.83 -0.65 28.98
C SER A 215 23.98 -0.08 27.59
N THR A 216 23.49 -0.80 26.58
CA THR A 216 23.36 -0.28 25.24
C THR A 216 22.42 0.93 25.23
N ARG A 217 22.68 1.88 24.36
CA ARG A 217 21.88 3.10 24.27
C ARG A 217 20.42 2.81 23.91
N TYR A 218 20.20 1.82 23.04
CA TYR A 218 18.89 1.53 22.48
C TYR A 218 18.34 0.14 22.89
N GLY A 219 19.19 -0.74 23.45
CA GLY A 219 18.81 -2.12 23.75
C GLY A 219 18.57 -2.96 22.48
N ARG A 220 18.02 -4.17 22.67
CA ARG A 220 17.58 -5.06 21.58
C ARG A 220 16.10 -4.82 21.33
N GLN A 221 15.73 -4.59 20.09
CA GLN A 221 14.31 -4.42 19.74
C GLN A 221 13.57 -5.77 19.82
N ASN A 222 12.30 -5.72 20.23
CA ASN A 222 11.42 -6.87 20.13
C ASN A 222 11.20 -7.18 18.64
N PRO A 223 11.42 -8.43 18.18
CA PRO A 223 11.33 -8.78 16.76
C PRO A 223 9.96 -8.45 16.12
N ILE A 224 8.87 -8.61 16.88
CA ILE A 224 7.52 -8.24 16.40
C ILE A 224 7.42 -6.72 16.23
N SER A 225 7.88 -5.94 17.23
CA SER A 225 7.85 -4.48 17.16
C SER A 225 8.76 -3.95 16.05
N GLU A 226 9.92 -4.57 15.80
CA GLU A 226 10.84 -4.22 14.72
C GLU A 226 10.20 -4.46 13.35
N ARG A 227 9.67 -5.67 13.12
CA ARG A 227 8.93 -6.02 11.91
C ARG A 227 7.76 -5.07 11.66
N TRP A 228 6.96 -4.78 12.68
CA TRP A 228 5.79 -3.89 12.56
C TRP A 228 6.15 -2.44 12.23
N ASN A 229 7.40 -2.04 12.42
CA ASN A 229 7.89 -0.70 12.06
C ASN A 229 8.63 -0.66 10.72
N SER A 230 8.75 -1.80 10.02
CA SER A 230 9.40 -1.86 8.71
C SER A 230 8.46 -1.42 7.58
N GLU A 231 9.06 -0.97 6.47
CA GLU A 231 8.31 -0.63 5.25
C GLU A 231 7.76 -1.90 4.58
N GLU A 232 8.50 -3.00 4.65
CA GLU A 232 8.13 -4.31 4.11
C GLU A 232 6.82 -4.78 4.73
N GLN A 233 6.69 -4.69 6.06
CA GLN A 233 5.46 -5.10 6.75
C GLN A 233 4.26 -4.25 6.33
N LEU A 234 4.44 -2.96 6.07
CA LEU A 234 3.37 -2.12 5.55
C LEU A 234 2.92 -2.57 4.15
N VAL A 235 3.86 -2.98 3.29
CA VAL A 235 3.55 -3.53 1.96
C VAL A 235 2.82 -4.87 2.07
N GLU A 236 3.23 -5.74 3.00
CA GLU A 236 2.55 -7.00 3.29
C GLU A 236 1.10 -6.79 3.75
N TRP A 237 0.85 -5.89 4.69
CA TRP A 237 -0.52 -5.56 5.12
C TRP A 237 -1.37 -4.98 3.98
N ARG A 238 -0.78 -4.13 3.14
CA ARG A 238 -1.46 -3.59 1.95
C ARG A 238 -1.86 -4.69 0.97
N LYS A 239 -0.95 -5.64 0.75
CA LYS A 239 -1.21 -6.81 -0.10
C LYS A 239 -2.28 -7.72 0.52
N ALA A 240 -2.14 -8.06 1.80
CA ALA A 240 -3.10 -8.90 2.52
C ALA A 240 -4.51 -8.31 2.50
N TRP A 241 -4.66 -6.99 2.70
CA TRP A 241 -5.95 -6.30 2.57
C TRP A 241 -6.56 -6.45 1.17
N ALA A 242 -5.74 -6.30 0.12
CA ALA A 242 -6.23 -6.48 -1.24
C ALA A 242 -6.62 -7.93 -1.52
N ASP A 243 -5.83 -8.89 -1.06
CA ASP A 243 -6.04 -10.32 -1.30
C ASP A 243 -7.33 -10.82 -0.60
N VAL A 244 -7.50 -10.51 0.70
CA VAL A 244 -8.72 -10.90 1.44
C VAL A 244 -9.97 -10.21 0.89
N THR A 245 -9.87 -8.93 0.53
CA THR A 245 -11.00 -8.21 -0.09
C THR A 245 -11.40 -8.84 -1.42
N ASN A 246 -10.43 -9.20 -2.26
CA ASN A 246 -10.71 -9.86 -3.54
C ASN A 246 -11.32 -11.25 -3.36
N LEU A 247 -10.94 -11.97 -2.32
CA LEU A 247 -11.53 -13.27 -1.98
C LEU A 247 -13.03 -13.12 -1.63
N TYR A 248 -13.39 -12.12 -0.82
CA TYR A 248 -14.79 -11.85 -0.48
C TYR A 248 -15.61 -11.39 -1.68
N LEU A 249 -15.05 -10.51 -2.53
CA LEU A 249 -15.70 -10.12 -3.80
C LEU A 249 -15.94 -11.32 -4.71
N GLU A 250 -14.99 -12.26 -4.76
CA GLU A 250 -15.15 -13.48 -5.55
C GLU A 250 -16.24 -14.40 -4.98
N ARG A 251 -16.24 -14.64 -3.67
CA ARG A 251 -17.27 -15.42 -2.96
C ARG A 251 -18.67 -14.83 -3.16
N ALA A 252 -18.77 -13.50 -3.19
CA ALA A 252 -20.01 -12.76 -3.48
C ALA A 252 -20.38 -12.72 -4.98
N GLY A 253 -19.60 -13.37 -5.88
CA GLY A 253 -19.86 -13.39 -7.32
C GLY A 253 -19.64 -12.04 -8.00
N ARG A 254 -18.85 -11.13 -7.41
CA ARG A 254 -18.56 -9.81 -7.96
C ARG A 254 -17.36 -9.87 -8.90
N ALA A 255 -17.43 -9.10 -9.98
CA ALA A 255 -16.35 -9.02 -10.97
C ALA A 255 -15.25 -8.01 -10.58
N GLU A 256 -15.58 -7.09 -9.70
CA GLU A 256 -14.67 -6.05 -9.22
C GLU A 256 -13.48 -6.66 -8.49
N ARG A 257 -12.31 -6.05 -8.68
CA ARG A 257 -11.07 -6.42 -7.96
C ARG A 257 -10.32 -5.15 -7.59
N ILE A 258 -9.66 -5.19 -6.45
CA ILE A 258 -8.76 -4.13 -5.98
C ILE A 258 -7.30 -4.57 -6.07
N ASP A 259 -6.38 -3.61 -6.17
CA ASP A 259 -4.94 -3.86 -6.23
C ASP A 259 -4.22 -2.84 -5.33
N HIS A 260 -3.35 -3.33 -4.46
CA HIS A 260 -2.59 -2.51 -3.51
C HIS A 260 -1.44 -1.71 -4.15
N ARG A 261 -1.04 -2.10 -5.38
CA ARG A 261 0.07 -1.46 -6.08
C ARG A 261 -0.35 -0.15 -6.72
N SER A 262 0.58 0.79 -6.82
CA SER A 262 0.35 2.02 -7.56
C SER A 262 0.08 1.75 -9.04
N ASN A 263 -0.60 2.68 -9.71
CA ASN A 263 -0.82 2.58 -11.16
C ASN A 263 0.49 2.39 -11.94
N ALA A 264 1.56 3.09 -11.54
CA ALA A 264 2.89 2.93 -12.15
C ALA A 264 3.45 1.51 -11.98
N ALA A 265 3.33 0.91 -10.79
CA ALA A 265 3.77 -0.47 -10.53
C ALA A 265 2.93 -1.52 -11.27
N ARG A 266 1.69 -1.19 -11.62
CA ARG A 266 0.78 -1.99 -12.45
C ARG A 266 0.99 -1.81 -13.94
N GLY A 267 1.89 -0.91 -14.35
CA GLY A 267 2.08 -0.53 -15.77
C GLY A 267 0.89 0.24 -16.35
N LEU A 268 0.09 0.88 -15.52
CA LEU A 268 -1.02 1.73 -15.94
C LEU A 268 -0.53 3.18 -16.03
N ASP A 269 -0.86 3.84 -17.16
CA ASP A 269 -0.52 5.24 -17.36
C ASP A 269 -1.58 6.21 -16.78
N GLU A 270 -2.61 5.69 -16.13
CA GLU A 270 -3.66 6.49 -15.50
C GLU A 270 -3.11 7.22 -14.27
N ILE A 271 -3.46 8.50 -14.15
CA ILE A 271 -3.09 9.35 -13.02
C ILE A 271 -3.98 8.99 -11.82
N PRO A 272 -3.42 8.73 -10.62
CA PRO A 272 -4.23 8.54 -9.44
C PRO A 272 -4.86 9.85 -8.98
N THR A 273 -6.09 9.77 -8.44
CA THR A 273 -6.72 10.93 -7.78
C THR A 273 -6.02 11.24 -6.45
N ILE A 274 -6.04 12.51 -6.04
CA ILE A 274 -5.51 12.96 -4.76
C ILE A 274 -6.62 12.95 -3.69
N HIS A 275 -6.20 12.81 -2.41
CA HIS A 275 -7.15 12.90 -1.29
C HIS A 275 -7.70 14.32 -1.16
N GLU A 276 -9.01 14.48 -1.31
CA GLU A 276 -9.67 15.79 -1.24
C GLU A 276 -9.69 16.36 0.18
N GLY A 277 -10.01 15.51 1.16
CA GLY A 277 -10.18 15.90 2.56
C GLY A 277 -11.55 16.49 2.88
N VAL A 278 -11.94 16.42 4.15
CA VAL A 278 -13.29 16.85 4.63
C VAL A 278 -13.54 18.32 4.35
N THR A 279 -12.52 19.17 4.51
CA THR A 279 -12.64 20.62 4.30
C THR A 279 -12.95 20.97 2.85
N ALA A 280 -12.24 20.34 1.88
CA ALA A 280 -12.48 20.58 0.46
C ALA A 280 -13.89 20.14 0.05
N GLN A 281 -14.32 18.96 0.50
CA GLN A 281 -15.67 18.46 0.24
C GLN A 281 -16.74 19.32 0.89
N ALA A 282 -16.52 19.85 2.11
CA ALA A 282 -17.46 20.76 2.76
C ALA A 282 -17.58 22.10 2.03
N LEU A 283 -16.50 22.61 1.42
CA LEU A 283 -16.53 23.79 0.57
C LEU A 283 -17.34 23.54 -0.71
N GLU A 284 -17.12 22.42 -1.39
CA GLU A 284 -17.87 22.03 -2.58
C GLU A 284 -19.38 21.91 -2.31
N ARG A 285 -19.78 21.32 -1.17
CA ARG A 285 -21.19 21.24 -0.75
C ARG A 285 -21.83 22.62 -0.55
N LYS A 286 -21.03 23.65 -0.26
CA LYS A 286 -21.47 25.06 -0.14
C LYS A 286 -21.35 25.82 -1.46
N GLY A 287 -21.03 25.16 -2.57
CA GLY A 287 -20.88 25.78 -3.89
C GLY A 287 -19.55 26.53 -4.09
N VAL A 288 -18.56 26.32 -3.19
CA VAL A 288 -17.23 26.92 -3.33
C VAL A 288 -16.30 25.90 -3.96
N ILE A 289 -15.73 26.22 -5.12
CA ILE A 289 -14.80 25.34 -5.84
C ILE A 289 -13.52 25.17 -5.03
N SER A 290 -13.13 23.94 -4.78
CA SER A 290 -11.87 23.58 -4.14
C SER A 290 -10.86 23.12 -5.18
N ASP A 291 -9.63 23.65 -5.12
CA ASP A 291 -8.54 23.25 -6.03
C ASP A 291 -8.32 21.74 -6.06
N ARG A 292 -8.40 21.07 -4.91
CA ARG A 292 -8.24 19.60 -4.84
C ARG A 292 -9.34 18.84 -5.56
N CYS A 293 -10.58 19.28 -5.44
CA CYS A 293 -11.71 18.67 -6.14
C CYS A 293 -11.63 18.95 -7.64
N GLU A 294 -11.18 20.15 -8.02
CA GLU A 294 -10.98 20.51 -9.43
C GLU A 294 -9.87 19.66 -10.07
N ILE A 295 -8.73 19.50 -9.41
CA ILE A 295 -7.66 18.62 -9.86
C ILE A 295 -8.19 17.19 -10.08
N ASN A 296 -9.00 16.66 -9.15
CA ASN A 296 -9.59 15.33 -9.31
C ASN A 296 -10.58 15.24 -10.46
N ARG A 297 -11.35 16.29 -10.73
CA ARG A 297 -12.23 16.38 -11.91
C ARG A 297 -11.41 16.30 -13.19
N GLN A 298 -10.34 17.07 -13.27
CA GLN A 298 -9.44 17.07 -14.44
C GLN A 298 -8.78 15.70 -14.62
N ILE A 299 -8.23 15.10 -13.57
CA ILE A 299 -7.66 13.75 -13.61
C ILE A 299 -8.66 12.72 -14.16
N LYS A 300 -9.92 12.79 -13.73
CA LYS A 300 -10.95 11.87 -14.23
C LYS A 300 -11.21 12.04 -15.73
N VAL A 301 -11.24 13.28 -16.20
CA VAL A 301 -11.41 13.61 -17.64
C VAL A 301 -10.22 13.09 -18.42
N ASP A 302 -8.99 13.37 -17.98
CA ASP A 302 -7.76 12.96 -18.66
C ASP A 302 -7.63 11.45 -18.74
N ASN A 303 -7.93 10.73 -17.65
CA ASN A 303 -7.94 9.27 -17.62
C ASN A 303 -9.03 8.67 -18.55
N ALA A 304 -10.20 9.30 -18.66
CA ALA A 304 -11.24 8.87 -19.61
C ALA A 304 -10.75 9.01 -21.04
N LEU A 305 -10.20 10.15 -21.41
CA LEU A 305 -9.60 10.40 -22.71
C LEU A 305 -8.47 9.40 -23.02
N LEU A 306 -7.59 9.13 -22.06
CA LEU A 306 -6.52 8.15 -22.20
C LEU A 306 -7.06 6.74 -22.53
N ARG A 307 -8.14 6.31 -21.86
CA ARG A 307 -8.78 5.01 -22.15
C ARG A 307 -9.37 4.96 -23.55
N GLU A 308 -10.04 6.03 -24.00
CA GLU A 308 -10.59 6.13 -25.35
C GLU A 308 -9.50 6.05 -26.42
N LEU A 309 -8.42 6.84 -26.26
CA LEU A 309 -7.28 6.81 -27.17
C LEU A 309 -6.60 5.45 -27.25
N LYS A 310 -6.43 4.76 -26.11
CA LYS A 310 -5.89 3.39 -26.07
C LYS A 310 -6.79 2.39 -26.77
N ALA A 311 -8.11 2.51 -26.61
CA ALA A 311 -9.07 1.65 -27.28
C ALA A 311 -9.03 1.86 -28.79
N GLU A 312 -8.90 3.10 -29.26
CA GLU A 312 -8.78 3.44 -30.67
C GLU A 312 -7.48 2.92 -31.27
N ILE A 313 -6.34 3.12 -30.58
CA ILE A 313 -5.05 2.52 -31.00
C ILE A 313 -5.17 1.01 -31.16
N LYS A 314 -5.81 0.32 -30.20
CA LYS A 314 -6.01 -1.14 -30.28
C LYS A 314 -6.82 -1.54 -31.51
N LYS A 315 -7.90 -0.80 -31.82
CA LYS A 315 -8.72 -1.02 -33.04
C LYS A 315 -7.89 -0.83 -34.31
N LEU A 316 -7.16 0.29 -34.40
CA LEU A 316 -6.32 0.59 -35.56
C LEU A 316 -5.18 -0.42 -35.72
N THR A 317 -4.54 -0.83 -34.65
CA THR A 317 -3.49 -1.85 -34.67
C THR A 317 -4.04 -3.19 -35.19
N ALA A 318 -5.22 -3.60 -34.73
CA ALA A 318 -5.87 -4.82 -35.22
C ALA A 318 -6.28 -4.73 -36.70
N LEU A 319 -6.72 -3.55 -37.15
CA LEU A 319 -7.04 -3.30 -38.55
C LEU A 319 -5.80 -3.43 -39.44
N VAL A 320 -4.69 -2.77 -39.05
CA VAL A 320 -3.40 -2.85 -39.76
C VAL A 320 -2.89 -4.30 -39.82
N ALA A 321 -2.93 -5.02 -38.70
CA ALA A 321 -2.50 -6.43 -38.64
C ALA A 321 -3.30 -7.35 -39.58
N ARG A 322 -4.59 -7.06 -39.80
CA ARG A 322 -5.46 -7.82 -40.69
C ARG A 322 -5.27 -7.47 -42.16
N THR A 323 -5.05 -6.18 -42.49
CA THR A 323 -4.98 -5.70 -43.88
C THR A 323 -3.62 -5.94 -44.52
N VAL A 324 -2.52 -5.83 -43.80
CA VAL A 324 -1.16 -6.04 -44.32
C VAL A 324 -0.96 -7.44 -44.93
N PRO A 325 -1.32 -8.54 -44.25
CA PRO A 325 -1.18 -9.88 -44.87
C PRO A 325 -2.01 -10.06 -46.13
N ALA A 326 -3.25 -9.54 -46.14
CA ALA A 326 -4.12 -9.64 -47.32
C ALA A 326 -3.57 -8.92 -48.55
N ILE A 327 -2.95 -7.75 -48.32
CA ILE A 327 -2.27 -7.01 -49.39
C ILE A 327 -1.03 -7.74 -49.88
N ALA A 328 -0.21 -8.28 -48.98
CA ALA A 328 0.99 -9.04 -49.32
C ALA A 328 0.61 -10.26 -50.17
N GLU A 329 -0.44 -10.99 -49.80
CA GLU A 329 -0.95 -12.13 -50.60
C GLU A 329 -1.47 -11.69 -51.97
N GLY A 330 -2.20 -10.58 -52.03
CA GLY A 330 -2.68 -10.01 -53.29
C GLY A 330 -1.57 -9.57 -54.23
N LEU A 331 -0.54 -8.93 -53.69
CA LEU A 331 0.65 -8.52 -54.45
C LEU A 331 1.43 -9.72 -54.98
N GLU A 332 1.59 -10.79 -54.23
CA GLU A 332 2.24 -12.03 -54.69
C GLU A 332 1.42 -12.72 -55.79
N LYS A 333 0.09 -12.75 -55.67
CA LYS A 333 -0.81 -13.24 -56.74
C LYS A 333 -0.67 -12.40 -58.01
N LEU A 334 -0.61 -11.07 -57.88
CA LEU A 334 -0.43 -10.16 -59.02
C LEU A 334 0.96 -10.36 -59.65
N ARG A 335 2.02 -10.46 -58.88
CA ARG A 335 3.38 -10.74 -59.32
C ARG A 335 3.43 -12.05 -60.14
N SER A 336 2.83 -13.10 -59.60
CA SER A 336 2.76 -14.41 -60.28
C SER A 336 2.02 -14.32 -61.63
N ARG A 337 0.90 -13.56 -61.68
CA ARG A 337 0.15 -13.32 -62.94
C ARG A 337 0.96 -12.53 -63.96
N VAL A 338 1.70 -11.49 -63.51
CA VAL A 338 2.58 -10.70 -64.37
C VAL A 338 3.70 -11.57 -64.94
N LEU A 339 4.32 -12.42 -64.13
CA LEU A 339 5.36 -13.35 -64.60
C LEU A 339 4.84 -14.33 -65.63
N ILE A 340 3.65 -14.92 -65.43
CA ILE A 340 3.00 -15.80 -66.41
C ILE A 340 2.67 -15.03 -67.68
N PHE A 341 2.22 -13.80 -67.57
CA PHE A 341 1.94 -12.95 -68.72
C PHE A 341 3.19 -12.64 -69.52
N CYS A 342 4.29 -12.20 -68.86
CA CYS A 342 5.58 -11.96 -69.53
C CYS A 342 6.10 -13.25 -70.22
N TYR A 343 5.97 -14.41 -69.55
CA TYR A 343 6.32 -15.70 -70.15
C TYR A 343 5.49 -15.99 -71.43
N ARG A 344 4.16 -15.79 -71.38
CA ARG A 344 3.27 -15.97 -72.55
C ARG A 344 3.59 -14.96 -73.64
N LEU A 345 3.91 -13.70 -73.33
CA LEU A 345 4.32 -12.69 -74.30
C LEU A 345 5.60 -13.08 -75.02
N SER A 346 6.55 -13.71 -74.40
CA SER A 346 7.79 -14.19 -75.00
C SER A 346 7.55 -15.33 -76.01
N HIS A 347 6.44 -16.03 -75.85
CA HIS A 347 6.08 -17.16 -76.75
C HIS A 347 4.99 -16.88 -77.80
N ILE A 348 4.33 -15.66 -77.73
CA ILE A 348 3.28 -15.29 -78.69
C ILE A 348 3.84 -14.31 -79.70
N ARG A 349 4.17 -14.78 -80.89
CA ARG A 349 4.61 -13.98 -82.06
C ARG A 349 3.50 -13.19 -82.79
N SER A 350 2.21 -13.25 -82.33
CA SER A 350 1.14 -12.45 -82.93
C SER A 350 -0.08 -12.36 -81.99
N GLY A 351 -0.58 -11.17 -81.66
CA GLY A 351 -1.85 -10.97 -80.98
C GLY A 351 -2.05 -9.80 -80.07
N LYS A 352 -2.04 -8.53 -80.60
CA LYS A 352 -2.40 -7.29 -79.83
C LYS A 352 -3.75 -7.41 -79.10
N SER A 353 -4.68 -8.20 -79.62
CA SER A 353 -6.02 -8.35 -79.03
C SER A 353 -6.06 -9.10 -77.72
N HIS A 354 -5.15 -10.05 -77.51
CA HIS A 354 -5.10 -10.82 -76.22
C HIS A 354 -4.48 -10.01 -75.08
N ILE A 355 -3.53 -9.16 -75.41
CA ILE A 355 -2.84 -8.26 -74.43
C ILE A 355 -3.81 -7.19 -73.87
N GLN A 356 -4.63 -6.60 -74.74
CA GLN A 356 -5.65 -5.63 -74.34
C GLN A 356 -6.72 -6.19 -73.39
N LYS A 357 -7.20 -7.42 -73.68
CA LYS A 357 -8.18 -8.12 -72.82
C LYS A 357 -7.59 -8.46 -71.42
N SER A 358 -6.35 -8.89 -71.38
CA SER A 358 -5.68 -9.19 -70.10
C SER A 358 -5.39 -7.95 -69.25
N LEU A 359 -5.01 -6.85 -69.89
CA LEU A 359 -4.82 -5.54 -69.21
C LEU A 359 -6.15 -4.99 -68.64
N ALA A 360 -7.26 -5.16 -69.36
CA ALA A 360 -8.57 -4.71 -68.88
C ALA A 360 -9.04 -5.47 -67.62
N VAL A 361 -8.64 -6.74 -67.46
CA VAL A 361 -8.96 -7.54 -66.26
C VAL A 361 -8.08 -7.14 -65.06
N TRP A 362 -6.84 -6.77 -65.27
CA TRP A 362 -5.89 -6.51 -64.16
C TRP A 362 -5.88 -5.06 -63.66
N LYS A 363 -6.32 -4.11 -64.46
CA LYS A 363 -6.35 -2.70 -64.08
C LYS A 363 -7.22 -2.43 -62.83
N PRO A 364 -8.46 -2.95 -62.73
CA PRO A 364 -9.28 -2.76 -61.52
C PRO A 364 -8.66 -3.39 -60.27
N GLU A 365 -8.02 -4.56 -60.41
CA GLU A 365 -7.38 -5.25 -59.28
C GLU A 365 -6.18 -4.47 -58.77
N LEU A 366 -5.37 -3.88 -59.65
CA LEU A 366 -4.25 -3.00 -59.31
C LEU A 366 -4.71 -1.71 -58.60
N GLU A 367 -5.79 -1.11 -59.09
CA GLU A 367 -6.40 0.08 -58.50
C GLU A 367 -6.92 -0.22 -57.09
N HIS A 368 -7.57 -1.37 -56.89
CA HIS A 368 -8.01 -1.82 -55.57
C HIS A 368 -6.86 -1.93 -54.55
N TYR A 369 -5.77 -2.65 -54.93
CA TYR A 369 -4.61 -2.79 -54.02
C TYR A 369 -3.87 -1.47 -53.79
N THR A 370 -3.86 -0.58 -54.80
CA THR A 370 -3.29 0.78 -54.61
C THR A 370 -4.10 1.56 -53.59
N GLY A 371 -5.43 1.47 -53.62
CA GLY A 371 -6.30 2.10 -52.63
C GLY A 371 -6.08 1.56 -51.23
N LEU A 372 -5.95 0.24 -51.08
CA LEU A 372 -5.64 -0.38 -49.77
C LEU A 372 -4.29 0.07 -49.20
N VAL A 373 -3.26 0.20 -50.04
CA VAL A 373 -1.94 0.71 -49.62
C VAL A 373 -2.03 2.17 -49.15
N GLN A 374 -2.82 2.99 -49.82
CA GLN A 374 -3.05 4.37 -49.38
C GLN A 374 -3.79 4.43 -48.02
N GLN A 375 -4.80 3.59 -47.82
CA GLN A 375 -5.53 3.50 -46.58
C GLN A 375 -4.59 3.10 -45.41
N ILE A 376 -3.75 2.09 -45.58
CA ILE A 376 -2.77 1.68 -44.58
C ILE A 376 -1.79 2.80 -44.24
N LYS A 377 -1.35 3.58 -45.22
CA LYS A 377 -0.48 4.74 -44.96
C LYS A 377 -1.17 5.77 -44.11
N ALA A 378 -2.45 6.06 -44.35
CA ALA A 378 -3.25 6.98 -43.55
C ALA A 378 -3.45 6.45 -42.12
N ASP A 379 -3.84 5.18 -41.95
CA ASP A 379 -4.04 4.54 -40.64
C ASP A 379 -2.75 4.51 -39.82
N ASN A 380 -1.60 4.24 -40.47
CA ASN A 380 -0.29 4.29 -39.78
C ASN A 380 0.11 5.71 -39.39
N ALA A 381 -0.24 6.75 -40.14
CA ALA A 381 -0.02 8.13 -39.78
C ALA A 381 -0.84 8.52 -38.54
N LEU A 382 -2.13 8.21 -38.54
CA LEU A 382 -3.01 8.44 -37.41
C LEU A 382 -2.54 7.69 -36.15
N LEU A 383 -2.09 6.45 -36.28
CA LEU A 383 -1.53 5.66 -35.17
C LEU A 383 -0.27 6.33 -34.58
N ARG A 384 0.58 6.94 -35.39
CA ARG A 384 1.76 7.69 -34.91
C ARG A 384 1.36 8.96 -34.15
N GLU A 385 0.37 9.70 -34.63
CA GLU A 385 -0.16 10.89 -33.99
C GLU A 385 -0.77 10.56 -32.60
N LEU A 386 -1.64 9.54 -32.52
CA LEU A 386 -2.23 9.09 -31.28
C LEU A 386 -1.18 8.62 -30.25
N LYS A 387 -0.17 7.89 -30.68
CA LYS A 387 0.96 7.50 -29.83
C LYS A 387 1.76 8.69 -29.31
N ALA A 388 1.93 9.71 -30.13
CA ALA A 388 2.62 10.96 -29.73
C ALA A 388 1.81 11.75 -28.70
N GLU A 389 0.49 11.79 -28.85
CA GLU A 389 -0.43 12.46 -27.94
C GLU A 389 -0.49 11.78 -26.57
N ILE A 390 -0.56 10.45 -26.52
CA ILE A 390 -0.42 9.66 -25.28
C ILE A 390 0.89 9.94 -24.58
N LYS A 391 2.01 10.03 -25.33
CA LYS A 391 3.31 10.36 -24.77
C LYS A 391 3.35 11.77 -24.18
N LYS A 392 2.69 12.75 -24.80
CA LYS A 392 2.55 14.10 -24.25
C LYS A 392 1.74 14.10 -22.95
N LEU A 393 0.60 13.43 -22.91
CA LEU A 393 -0.23 13.29 -21.69
C LEU A 393 0.58 12.65 -20.55
N ALA A 394 1.32 11.58 -20.81
CA ALA A 394 2.17 10.91 -19.83
C ALA A 394 3.37 11.76 -19.36
N THR A 395 3.79 12.78 -20.14
CA THR A 395 4.90 13.69 -19.75
C THR A 395 4.42 14.93 -18.99
N LEU A 396 3.19 15.37 -19.20
CA LEU A 396 2.56 16.47 -18.45
C LEU A 396 2.40 16.08 -16.97
N ASP A 397 2.11 14.81 -16.69
CA ASP A 397 1.98 14.26 -15.35
C ASP A 397 3.27 14.35 -14.51
N ARG A 398 4.44 14.19 -15.14
CA ARG A 398 5.74 14.29 -14.44
C ARG A 398 6.16 15.72 -14.06
N LYS A 399 5.52 16.74 -14.62
CA LYS A 399 5.85 18.15 -14.34
C LYS A 399 4.93 18.80 -13.32
N SER A 400 3.80 18.19 -12.98
CA SER A 400 2.83 18.71 -12.01
C SER A 400 2.99 18.16 -10.59
N VAL A 401 4.00 17.31 -10.36
CA VAL A 401 4.26 16.64 -9.06
C VAL A 401 5.61 17.12 -8.45
N VAL A 402 6.10 18.28 -8.85
CA VAL A 402 7.25 18.94 -8.16
C VAL A 402 6.76 20.18 -7.45
#